data_6213c3013df2b739ea245d7a003efb16
#
_entry.id   6213c3013df2b739ea245d7a003efb16
#
_cell.length_a   1.000
_cell.length_b   1.000
_cell.length_c   1.000
_cell.angle_alpha   90.00
_cell.angle_beta   90.00
_cell.angle_gamma   90.00
#
_symmetry.space_group_name_H-M   'P 1'
#
loop_
_entity.id
_entity.type
_entity.pdbx_description
1 polymer ?
#
loop_
_entity_poly.entity_id
_entity_poly.type
_entity_poly.pdbx_seq_one_letter_code
_entity_poly.pdbx_strand_id
1 'polypeptide(L)'
;TKIAVIDMQMVMNGTEAAQDTQEKLRQEGEEANKRFAEMEESFKQRVEDLRRKKEILSEEKYLEEESELRKLYRDQQSEVQSVNERLSREYKRVQKQISDEVDDIVQDLAKERGYDAVLRRGYLMYASKSVDITEEVLKRADSALKKKMSKKGL
;
A
#
# COMPACT_ATOMS: atom_id res chain seq x y z
N THR A 1 -26.09 29.58 9.03
CA THR A 1 -25.53 28.25 8.75
C THR A 1 -24.20 28.43 8.03
N LYS A 2 -23.13 27.86 8.57
CA LYS A 2 -21.79 27.94 8.01
C LYS A 2 -21.29 26.56 7.64
N ILE A 3 -21.06 26.35 6.36
CA ILE A 3 -20.65 25.06 5.81
C ILE A 3 -19.28 25.17 5.14
N ALA A 4 -18.42 24.17 5.33
CA ALA A 4 -17.16 24.03 4.62
C ALA A 4 -17.19 22.76 3.77
N VAL A 5 -16.31 22.71 2.77
CA VAL A 5 -16.18 21.60 1.84
C VAL A 5 -14.74 21.15 1.78
N ILE A 6 -14.52 19.85 1.73
CA ILE A 6 -13.20 19.24 1.65
C ILE A 6 -13.14 18.21 0.51
N ASP A 7 -12.06 18.27 -0.25
CA ASP A 7 -11.72 17.24 -1.22
C ASP A 7 -10.88 16.17 -0.52
N MET A 8 -11.55 15.13 -0.01
CA MET A 8 -10.88 14.06 0.74
C MET A 8 -9.84 13.31 -0.09
N GLN A 9 -10.13 13.08 -1.36
CA GLN A 9 -9.20 12.36 -2.23
C GLN A 9 -7.90 13.14 -2.40
N MET A 10 -8.00 14.46 -2.60
CA MET A 10 -6.83 15.34 -2.71
C MET A 10 -6.00 15.32 -1.43
N VAL A 11 -6.64 15.38 -0.26
CA VAL A 11 -5.94 15.33 1.02
C VAL A 11 -5.29 13.97 1.25
N MET A 12 -6.03 12.90 1.03
CA MET A 12 -5.53 11.53 1.25
C MET A 12 -4.33 11.19 0.36
N ASN A 13 -4.30 11.72 -0.86
CA ASN A 13 -3.21 11.45 -1.82
C ASN A 13 -2.13 12.53 -1.82
N GLY A 14 -2.41 13.70 -1.29
CA GLY A 14 -1.54 14.86 -1.40
C GLY A 14 -0.57 15.05 -0.25
N THR A 15 -0.73 14.33 0.88
CA THR A 15 0.21 14.43 1.98
C THR A 15 1.57 13.83 1.59
N GLU A 16 2.63 14.38 2.18
CA GLU A 16 3.98 13.82 1.99
C GLU A 16 4.04 12.36 2.45
N ALA A 17 3.35 12.04 3.56
CA ALA A 17 3.26 10.66 4.05
C ALA A 17 2.64 9.71 3.02
N ALA A 18 1.57 10.14 2.35
CA ALA A 18 0.93 9.34 1.29
C ALA A 18 1.87 9.15 0.09
N GLN A 19 2.51 10.23 -0.35
CA GLN A 19 3.42 10.19 -1.50
C GLN A 19 4.65 9.33 -1.22
N ASP A 20 5.26 9.48 -0.05
CA ASP A 20 6.42 8.68 0.35
C ASP A 20 6.05 7.20 0.47
N THR A 21 4.89 6.89 1.00
CA THR A 21 4.41 5.51 1.10
C THR A 21 4.17 4.91 -0.28
N GLN A 22 3.52 5.64 -1.18
CA GLN A 22 3.30 5.18 -2.55
C GLN A 22 4.62 4.87 -3.25
N GLU A 23 5.60 5.75 -3.13
CA GLU A 23 6.91 5.55 -3.75
C GLU A 23 7.66 4.35 -3.15
N LYS A 24 7.65 4.24 -1.82
CA LYS A 24 8.26 3.11 -1.12
C LYS A 24 7.64 1.79 -1.55
N LEU A 25 6.30 1.71 -1.57
CA LEU A 25 5.59 0.49 -1.95
C LEU A 25 5.77 0.17 -3.43
N ARG A 26 5.86 1.19 -4.29
CA ARG A 26 6.17 0.99 -5.71
C ARG A 26 7.54 0.34 -5.89
N GLN A 27 8.56 0.85 -5.20
CA GLN A 27 9.91 0.30 -5.25
C GLN A 27 9.97 -1.12 -4.70
N GLU A 28 9.36 -1.36 -3.56
CA GLU A 28 9.30 -2.71 -2.97
C GLU A 28 8.57 -3.69 -3.88
N GLY A 29 7.49 -3.24 -4.53
CA GLY A 29 6.75 -4.03 -5.49
C GLY A 29 7.56 -4.38 -6.73
N GLU A 30 8.31 -3.43 -7.26
CA GLU A 30 9.20 -3.68 -8.42
C GLU A 30 10.30 -4.66 -8.07
N GLU A 31 10.95 -4.50 -6.92
CA GLU A 31 11.98 -5.42 -6.45
C GLU A 31 11.44 -6.83 -6.24
N ALA A 32 10.25 -6.92 -5.63
CA ALA A 32 9.58 -8.20 -5.43
C ALA A 32 9.24 -8.88 -6.75
N ASN A 33 8.70 -8.14 -7.72
CA ASN A 33 8.35 -8.68 -9.04
C ASN A 33 9.58 -9.20 -9.77
N LYS A 34 10.69 -8.47 -9.69
CA LYS A 34 11.95 -8.90 -10.27
C LYS A 34 12.44 -10.20 -9.64
N ARG A 35 12.41 -10.28 -8.31
CA ARG A 35 12.81 -11.48 -7.60
C ARG A 35 11.90 -12.67 -7.95
N PHE A 36 10.61 -12.46 -8.05
CA PHE A 36 9.65 -13.50 -8.41
C PHE A 36 9.86 -14.00 -9.84
N ALA A 37 10.18 -13.09 -10.78
CA ALA A 37 10.52 -13.47 -12.15
C ALA A 37 11.77 -14.36 -12.20
N GLU A 38 12.80 -14.02 -11.42
CA GLU A 38 14.02 -14.82 -11.30
C GLU A 38 13.74 -16.19 -10.68
N MET A 39 12.89 -16.24 -9.65
CA MET A 39 12.46 -17.49 -9.03
C MET A 39 11.70 -18.39 -10.01
N GLU A 40 10.81 -17.79 -10.79
CA GLU A 40 10.04 -18.53 -11.81
C GLU A 40 10.96 -19.13 -12.89
N GLU A 41 11.91 -18.34 -13.38
CA GLU A 41 12.87 -18.80 -14.37
C GLU A 41 13.77 -19.92 -13.82
N SER A 42 14.27 -19.76 -12.61
CA SER A 42 15.07 -20.79 -11.93
C SER A 42 14.28 -22.07 -11.75
N PHE A 43 13.00 -21.96 -11.38
CA PHE A 43 12.11 -23.14 -11.24
C PHE A 43 11.92 -23.86 -12.58
N LYS A 44 11.68 -23.12 -13.66
CA LYS A 44 11.54 -23.70 -15.00
C LYS A 44 12.77 -24.49 -15.40
N GLN A 45 13.97 -23.95 -15.13
CA GLN A 45 15.22 -24.63 -15.43
C GLN A 45 15.36 -25.92 -14.62
N ARG A 46 14.99 -25.90 -13.35
CA ARG A 46 15.02 -27.11 -12.50
C ARG A 46 14.07 -28.19 -12.99
N VAL A 47 12.89 -27.79 -13.45
CA VAL A 47 11.93 -28.74 -14.06
C VAL A 47 12.50 -29.36 -15.32
N GLU A 48 13.11 -28.55 -16.19
CA GLU A 48 13.74 -29.03 -17.43
C GLU A 48 14.90 -29.98 -17.13
N ASP A 49 15.75 -29.65 -16.16
CA ASP A 49 16.86 -30.49 -15.74
C ASP A 49 16.37 -31.83 -15.22
N LEU A 50 15.31 -31.83 -14.41
CA LEU A 50 14.73 -33.10 -13.92
C LEU A 50 14.16 -33.93 -15.06
N ARG A 51 13.50 -33.31 -16.04
CA ARG A 51 12.97 -34.03 -17.22
C ARG A 51 14.08 -34.72 -17.98
N ARG A 52 15.23 -34.07 -18.16
CA ARG A 52 16.38 -34.68 -18.85
C ARG A 52 16.98 -35.83 -18.09
N LYS A 53 16.88 -35.82 -16.77
CA LYS A 53 17.42 -36.87 -15.90
C LYS A 53 16.47 -38.06 -15.73
N LYS A 54 15.27 -38.00 -16.25
CA LYS A 54 14.25 -39.01 -16.05
C LYS A 54 14.73 -40.45 -16.37
N GLU A 55 15.49 -40.61 -17.44
CA GLU A 55 16.01 -41.92 -17.88
C GLU A 55 17.27 -42.33 -17.14
N ILE A 56 17.96 -41.39 -16.51
CA ILE A 56 19.23 -41.61 -15.81
C ILE A 56 19.00 -41.96 -14.34
N LEU A 57 18.01 -41.34 -13.72
CA LEU A 57 17.69 -41.52 -12.31
C LEU A 57 16.86 -42.78 -12.09
N SER A 58 16.99 -43.38 -10.90
CA SER A 58 16.06 -44.41 -10.46
C SER A 58 14.66 -43.77 -10.31
N GLU A 59 13.63 -44.61 -10.43
CA GLU A 59 12.25 -44.19 -10.25
C GLU A 59 12.05 -43.51 -8.89
N GLU A 60 12.58 -44.12 -7.83
CA GLU A 60 12.53 -43.61 -6.48
C GLU A 60 13.16 -42.22 -6.38
N LYS A 61 14.35 -42.02 -6.94
CA LYS A 61 15.05 -40.76 -6.91
C LYS A 61 14.33 -39.67 -7.71
N TYR A 62 13.78 -40.07 -8.88
CA TYR A 62 13.00 -39.15 -9.70
C TYR A 62 11.77 -38.63 -8.97
N LEU A 63 11.01 -39.52 -8.30
CA LEU A 63 9.83 -39.16 -7.54
C LEU A 63 10.16 -38.25 -6.35
N GLU A 64 11.30 -38.50 -5.70
CA GLU A 64 11.78 -37.67 -4.61
C GLU A 64 12.09 -36.26 -5.08
N GLU A 65 12.81 -36.11 -6.19
CA GLU A 65 13.13 -34.80 -6.76
C GLU A 65 11.88 -34.07 -7.28
N GLU A 66 10.94 -34.80 -7.88
CA GLU A 66 9.67 -34.24 -8.29
C GLU A 66 8.87 -33.69 -7.11
N SER A 67 8.85 -34.44 -5.99
CA SER A 67 8.19 -34.00 -4.76
C SER A 67 8.82 -32.73 -4.20
N GLU A 68 10.16 -32.63 -4.23
CA GLU A 68 10.87 -31.42 -3.80
C GLU A 68 10.52 -30.21 -4.66
N LEU A 69 10.38 -30.38 -5.98
CA LEU A 69 9.98 -29.30 -6.88
C LEU A 69 8.56 -28.84 -6.62
N ARG A 70 7.64 -29.75 -6.32
CA ARG A 70 6.26 -29.37 -5.96
C ARG A 70 6.24 -28.56 -4.67
N LYS A 71 7.03 -28.95 -3.70
CA LYS A 71 7.16 -28.21 -2.44
C LYS A 71 7.74 -26.81 -2.69
N LEU A 72 8.79 -26.73 -3.49
CA LEU A 72 9.39 -25.46 -3.87
C LEU A 72 8.36 -24.52 -4.55
N TYR A 73 7.58 -25.06 -5.47
CA TYR A 73 6.53 -24.30 -6.14
C TYR A 73 5.51 -23.72 -5.14
N ARG A 74 5.03 -24.57 -4.21
CA ARG A 74 4.08 -24.12 -3.19
C ARG A 74 4.69 -23.02 -2.30
N ASP A 75 5.95 -23.21 -1.89
CA ASP A 75 6.65 -22.23 -1.06
C ASP A 75 6.80 -20.88 -1.78
N GLN A 76 7.11 -20.91 -3.08
CA GLN A 76 7.21 -19.72 -3.90
C GLN A 76 5.87 -18.99 -4.03
N GLN A 77 4.78 -19.73 -4.28
CA GLN A 77 3.43 -19.16 -4.35
C GLN A 77 3.03 -18.53 -3.02
N SER A 78 3.34 -19.20 -1.92
CA SER A 78 3.08 -18.68 -0.57
C SER A 78 3.86 -17.39 -0.30
N GLU A 79 5.11 -17.32 -0.76
CA GLU A 79 5.93 -16.12 -0.59
C GLU A 79 5.36 -14.93 -1.39
N VAL A 80 4.94 -15.16 -2.63
CA VAL A 80 4.30 -14.12 -3.46
C VAL A 80 3.06 -13.57 -2.76
N GLN A 81 2.20 -14.46 -2.27
CA GLN A 81 0.99 -14.07 -1.55
C GLN A 81 1.32 -13.27 -0.29
N SER A 82 2.30 -13.73 0.48
CA SER A 82 2.73 -13.08 1.73
C SER A 82 3.24 -11.66 1.48
N VAL A 83 4.06 -11.45 0.45
CA VAL A 83 4.58 -10.14 0.08
C VAL A 83 3.44 -9.21 -0.34
N ASN A 84 2.53 -9.68 -1.19
CA ASN A 84 1.40 -8.88 -1.65
C ASN A 84 0.49 -8.47 -0.49
N GLU A 85 0.23 -9.38 0.44
CA GLU A 85 -0.56 -9.08 1.64
C GLU A 85 0.15 -8.06 2.54
N ARG A 86 1.47 -8.18 2.70
CA ARG A 86 2.25 -7.23 3.50
C ARG A 86 2.20 -5.83 2.91
N LEU A 87 2.40 -5.70 1.60
CA LEU A 87 2.34 -4.40 0.91
C LEU A 87 0.94 -3.78 1.02
N SER A 88 -0.10 -4.60 0.87
CA SER A 88 -1.49 -4.15 1.01
C SER A 88 -1.79 -3.67 2.43
N ARG A 89 -1.33 -4.41 3.45
CA ARG A 89 -1.52 -4.02 4.86
C ARG A 89 -0.82 -2.70 5.16
N GLU A 90 0.40 -2.53 4.67
CA GLU A 90 1.15 -1.28 4.89
C GLU A 90 0.44 -0.09 4.25
N TYR A 91 -0.05 -0.25 3.03
CA TYR A 91 -0.84 0.77 2.36
C TYR A 91 -2.08 1.16 3.18
N LYS A 92 -2.84 0.16 3.63
CA LYS A 92 -4.06 0.39 4.42
C LYS A 92 -3.75 1.03 5.77
N ARG A 93 -2.64 0.63 6.40
CA ARG A 93 -2.22 1.20 7.68
C ARG A 93 -1.95 2.69 7.56
N VAL A 94 -1.22 3.10 6.53
CA VAL A 94 -0.90 4.51 6.30
C VAL A 94 -2.15 5.29 5.92
N GLN A 95 -3.02 4.73 5.07
CA GLN A 95 -4.28 5.36 4.69
C GLN A 95 -5.16 5.62 5.92
N LYS A 96 -5.26 4.66 6.83
CA LYS A 96 -6.01 4.82 8.07
C LYS A 96 -5.39 5.91 8.96
N GLN A 97 -4.08 5.93 9.09
CA GLN A 97 -3.38 6.94 9.89
C GLN A 97 -3.66 8.36 9.35
N ILE A 98 -3.60 8.54 8.04
CA ILE A 98 -3.91 9.81 7.40
C ILE A 98 -5.37 10.19 7.61
N SER A 99 -6.29 9.25 7.41
CA SER A 99 -7.72 9.46 7.59
C SER A 99 -8.08 9.88 9.01
N ASP A 100 -7.51 9.22 10.01
CA ASP A 100 -7.73 9.54 11.41
C ASP A 100 -7.22 10.96 11.74
N GLU A 101 -6.06 11.32 11.20
CA GLU A 101 -5.50 12.67 11.40
C GLU A 101 -6.37 13.74 10.73
N VAL A 102 -6.86 13.47 9.53
CA VAL A 102 -7.76 14.39 8.82
C VAL A 102 -9.05 14.59 9.58
N ASP A 103 -9.63 13.52 10.13
CA ASP A 103 -10.86 13.61 10.92
C ASP A 103 -10.68 14.55 12.12
N ASP A 104 -9.57 14.42 12.83
CA ASP A 104 -9.26 15.27 13.99
C ASP A 104 -9.07 16.74 13.57
N ILE A 105 -8.35 16.97 12.48
CA ILE A 105 -8.11 18.31 11.95
C ILE A 105 -9.41 18.98 11.52
N VAL A 106 -10.28 18.26 10.84
CA VAL A 106 -11.58 18.77 10.38
C VAL A 106 -12.44 19.18 11.57
N GLN A 107 -12.46 18.35 12.62
CA GLN A 107 -13.21 18.67 13.84
C GLN A 107 -12.64 19.92 14.53
N ASP A 108 -11.32 20.05 14.62
CA ASP A 108 -10.68 21.21 15.21
C ASP A 108 -10.97 22.49 14.42
N LEU A 109 -10.88 22.44 13.10
CA LEU A 109 -11.21 23.57 12.23
C LEU A 109 -12.68 23.97 12.35
N ALA A 110 -13.57 22.99 12.44
CA ALA A 110 -15.00 23.25 12.60
C ALA A 110 -15.27 24.04 13.90
N LYS A 111 -14.62 23.64 14.99
CA LYS A 111 -14.72 24.34 16.27
C LYS A 111 -14.11 25.73 16.22
N GLU A 112 -12.92 25.88 15.66
CA GLU A 112 -12.21 27.15 15.55
C GLU A 112 -12.98 28.17 14.72
N ARG A 113 -13.57 27.75 13.61
CA ARG A 113 -14.20 28.62 12.63
C ARG A 113 -15.72 28.63 12.68
N GLY A 114 -16.32 27.83 13.54
CA GLY A 114 -17.77 27.79 13.72
C GLY A 114 -18.50 27.14 12.55
N TYR A 115 -17.94 26.13 11.93
CA TYR A 115 -18.66 25.38 10.90
C TYR A 115 -19.73 24.50 11.52
N ASP A 116 -20.92 24.54 10.96
CA ASP A 116 -22.04 23.68 11.36
C ASP A 116 -21.92 22.29 10.71
N ALA A 117 -21.29 22.24 9.52
CA ALA A 117 -21.05 20.98 8.81
C ALA A 117 -19.84 21.11 7.90
N VAL A 118 -19.14 20.01 7.70
CA VAL A 118 -18.09 19.90 6.69
C VAL A 118 -18.49 18.75 5.76
N LEU A 119 -18.59 19.03 4.48
CA LEU A 119 -19.07 18.09 3.47
C LEU A 119 -17.96 17.68 2.54
N ARG A 120 -18.00 16.43 2.10
CA ARG A 120 -17.07 15.94 1.08
C ARG A 120 -17.46 16.45 -0.29
N ARG A 121 -16.50 17.00 -1.01
CA ARG A 121 -16.70 17.56 -2.35
C ARG A 121 -17.28 16.51 -3.32
N GLY A 122 -16.86 15.26 -3.21
CA GLY A 122 -17.31 14.19 -4.10
C GLY A 122 -18.81 13.92 -4.10
N TYR A 123 -19.52 14.37 -3.07
CA TYR A 123 -20.98 14.23 -2.98
C TYR A 123 -21.74 15.47 -3.40
N LEU A 124 -21.05 16.53 -3.81
CA LEU A 124 -21.65 17.81 -4.17
C LEU A 124 -21.58 18.03 -5.68
N MET A 125 -22.63 18.60 -6.22
CA MET A 125 -22.60 19.01 -7.63
C MET A 125 -21.79 20.31 -7.83
N TYR A 126 -21.76 21.16 -6.82
CA TYR A 126 -21.06 22.43 -6.87
C TYR A 126 -20.67 22.91 -5.47
N ALA A 127 -19.50 23.48 -5.38
CA ALA A 127 -19.06 24.23 -4.20
C ALA A 127 -18.09 25.32 -4.66
N SER A 128 -18.27 26.55 -4.16
CA SER A 128 -17.35 27.62 -4.48
C SER A 128 -16.03 27.45 -3.73
N LYS A 129 -14.96 28.07 -4.24
CA LYS A 129 -13.65 28.03 -3.58
C LYS A 129 -13.68 28.68 -2.19
N SER A 130 -14.60 29.59 -1.94
CA SER A 130 -14.69 30.30 -0.67
C SER A 130 -15.05 29.41 0.51
N VAL A 131 -15.70 28.25 0.26
CA VAL A 131 -16.05 27.29 1.31
C VAL A 131 -15.10 26.10 1.35
N ASP A 132 -14.11 26.05 0.47
CA ASP A 132 -13.18 24.93 0.35
C ASP A 132 -12.03 25.08 1.36
N ILE A 133 -11.87 24.08 2.24
CA ILE A 133 -10.82 24.08 3.26
C ILE A 133 -9.73 23.03 2.96
N THR A 134 -9.71 22.47 1.76
CA THR A 134 -8.81 21.37 1.39
C THR A 134 -7.34 21.70 1.62
N GLU A 135 -6.87 22.86 1.15
CA GLU A 135 -5.46 23.26 1.29
C GLU A 135 -5.04 23.44 2.74
N GLU A 136 -5.91 24.03 3.55
CA GLU A 136 -5.65 24.21 4.98
C GLU A 136 -5.57 22.88 5.71
N VAL A 137 -6.48 21.96 5.41
CA VAL A 137 -6.47 20.61 5.99
C VAL A 137 -5.22 19.86 5.55
N LEU A 138 -4.87 19.94 4.27
CA LEU A 138 -3.66 19.30 3.73
C LEU A 138 -2.40 19.77 4.45
N LYS A 139 -2.27 21.07 4.61
CA LYS A 139 -1.14 21.68 5.30
C LYS A 139 -1.02 21.23 6.76
N ARG A 140 -2.14 21.24 7.48
CA ARG A 140 -2.17 20.78 8.87
C ARG A 140 -1.89 19.28 8.99
N ALA A 141 -2.39 18.48 8.05
CA ALA A 141 -2.15 17.06 8.01
C ALA A 141 -0.67 16.75 7.78
N ASP A 142 -0.02 17.43 6.84
CA ASP A 142 1.42 17.28 6.59
C ASP A 142 2.23 17.55 7.86
N SER A 143 1.95 18.66 8.54
CA SER A 143 2.65 19.03 9.76
C SER A 143 2.46 18.01 10.87
N ALA A 144 1.22 17.56 11.09
CA ALA A 144 0.89 16.60 12.14
C ALA A 144 1.51 15.23 11.88
N LEU A 145 1.45 14.77 10.63
CA LEU A 145 2.00 13.47 10.24
C LEU A 145 3.54 13.45 10.33
N LYS A 146 4.20 14.53 9.94
CA LYS A 146 5.65 14.66 10.10
C LYS A 146 6.07 14.52 11.56
N LYS A 147 5.37 15.18 12.47
CA LYS A 147 5.65 15.08 13.91
C LYS A 147 5.48 13.67 14.42
N LYS A 148 4.39 12.99 14.05
CA LYS A 148 4.09 11.64 14.51
C LYS A 148 5.07 10.60 13.95
N MET A 149 5.44 10.71 12.68
CA MET A 149 6.38 9.80 12.04
C MET A 149 7.79 10.00 12.58
N SER A 150 8.21 11.23 12.84
CA SER A 150 9.49 11.56 13.45
C SER A 150 9.62 10.99 14.87
N LYS A 151 8.55 11.05 15.68
CA LYS A 151 8.54 10.52 17.07
C LYS A 151 8.64 9.00 17.12
N LYS A 152 8.25 8.29 16.06
CA LYS A 152 8.33 6.83 16.00
C LYS A 152 9.70 6.32 15.57
N GLY A 153 10.68 7.21 15.39
CA GLY A 153 12.04 6.84 15.00
C GLY A 153 12.17 6.34 13.58
N LEU A 154 11.24 6.73 12.76
CA LEU A 154 11.20 6.33 11.36
C LEU A 154 11.76 7.39 10.43
#